data_98a7ddd4a2a6a6176ae3de24c7ee76e7
#
_entry.id   98a7ddd4a2a6a6176ae3de24c7ee76e7
#
_cell.length_a   1.000
_cell.length_b   1.000
_cell.length_c   1.000
_cell.angle_alpha   90.00
_cell.angle_beta   90.00
_cell.angle_gamma   90.00
#
_symmetry.space_group_name_H-M   'P 1'
#
loop_
_entity.id
_entity.type
_entity.pdbx_description
1 polymer ?
#
loop_
_entity_poly.entity_id
_entity_poly.type
_entity_poly.pdbx_seq_one_letter_code
_entity_poly.pdbx_strand_id
1 'polypeptide(L)'
;MERQWVNTSELPEEWEFDKFSVKDFKQFWIAIATLCFIHMIACLKSGAPGADVQEAVLIKSPTEFVQIIADKTELSTDSISAILKLLTYNSRLKNNDIVYQPFVEIDKDRLALAPHLILASRPERNLISLIHKLRDKSYFDLTNLREGIMQDEIDTVTGKIPNILVAKNKSLPGTLPDVDYAIWDKESNSILICELKWLVEADSTSEVFARVQDLEHGCSQVSDMLAYAQNQCSDFCNKVFGLAISDNLPLVMGCVVSKKGIRIDNSDIPVISLQTLLDLLKCNSVNNTFEAIKEKTYLLSTPKNFEFGLQAISYAGYTFEIPALIKNPATISWTYRRIGPKIGRNDPCPCGSGKKYKKCCGR
;
A
#
# COMPACT_ATOMS: atom_id res chain seq x y z
N MET A 1 -5.86 3.92 19.53
CA MET A 1 -4.59 3.55 18.86
C MET A 1 -4.63 2.17 18.26
N GLU A 2 -4.95 1.10 18.98
CA GLU A 2 -5.07 -0.26 18.41
C GLU A 2 -5.99 -0.35 17.18
N ARG A 3 -7.15 0.33 17.17
CA ARG A 3 -8.08 0.28 16.04
C ARG A 3 -7.55 0.92 14.75
N GLN A 4 -6.63 1.85 14.81
CA GLN A 4 -5.99 2.44 13.62
C GLN A 4 -4.97 1.51 12.98
N TRP A 5 -4.34 0.64 13.78
CA TRP A 5 -3.40 -0.35 13.31
C TRP A 5 -4.07 -1.56 12.65
N VAL A 6 -5.13 -2.07 13.26
CA VAL A 6 -5.81 -3.30 12.84
C VAL A 6 -6.40 -3.20 11.43
N ASN A 7 -6.76 -2.00 10.99
CA ASN A 7 -7.42 -1.79 9.68
C ASN A 7 -6.49 -1.35 8.56
N THR A 8 -5.20 -1.12 8.81
CA THR A 8 -4.26 -0.56 7.82
C THR A 8 -2.92 -1.29 7.75
N SER A 9 -2.76 -2.42 8.46
CA SER A 9 -1.49 -3.16 8.45
C SER A 9 -1.22 -3.73 7.06
N GLU A 10 -0.16 -3.25 6.43
CA GLU A 10 0.32 -3.69 5.14
C GLU A 10 1.43 -4.72 5.25
N LEU A 11 2.04 -4.83 6.43
CA LEU A 11 3.12 -5.76 6.72
C LEU A 11 2.61 -6.93 7.53
N PRO A 12 2.89 -8.17 7.10
CA PRO A 12 2.64 -9.35 7.90
C PRO A 12 3.34 -9.28 9.25
N GLU A 13 2.63 -9.61 10.33
CA GLU A 13 3.17 -9.53 11.69
C GLU A 13 4.30 -10.51 11.94
N GLU A 14 4.31 -11.62 11.23
CA GLU A 14 5.29 -12.69 11.25
C GLU A 14 6.61 -12.36 10.57
N TRP A 15 6.71 -11.24 9.86
CA TRP A 15 7.97 -10.85 9.26
C TRP A 15 9.02 -10.57 10.32
N GLU A 16 10.12 -11.30 10.25
CA GLU A 16 11.24 -11.24 11.16
C GLU A 16 12.43 -10.51 10.53
N PHE A 17 13.05 -9.66 11.32
CA PHE A 17 14.34 -9.05 11.08
C PHE A 17 15.34 -9.68 12.05
N ASP A 18 16.63 -9.43 11.89
CA ASP A 18 17.68 -10.06 12.71
C ASP A 18 17.36 -10.16 14.23
N LYS A 19 16.74 -9.10 14.81
CA LYS A 19 16.52 -9.01 16.26
C LYS A 19 15.08 -8.72 16.69
N PHE A 20 14.18 -8.50 15.77
CA PHE A 20 12.79 -8.19 16.07
C PHE A 20 11.87 -8.52 14.88
N SER A 21 10.60 -8.70 15.14
CA SER A 21 9.55 -8.89 14.15
C SER A 21 8.73 -7.61 13.92
N VAL A 22 7.86 -7.61 12.91
CA VAL A 22 6.86 -6.55 12.73
C VAL A 22 5.95 -6.45 13.96
N LYS A 23 5.58 -7.60 14.55
CA LYS A 23 4.80 -7.66 15.80
C LYS A 23 5.53 -6.97 16.95
N ASP A 24 6.84 -7.22 17.11
CA ASP A 24 7.64 -6.58 18.15
C ASP A 24 7.73 -5.07 17.95
N PHE A 25 7.90 -4.62 16.71
CA PHE A 25 7.91 -3.21 16.38
C PHE A 25 6.57 -2.53 16.72
N LYS A 26 5.44 -3.19 16.48
CA LYS A 26 4.11 -2.69 16.88
C LYS A 26 3.98 -2.55 18.40
N GLN A 27 4.39 -3.56 19.16
CA GLN A 27 4.36 -3.52 20.62
C GLN A 27 5.23 -2.38 21.17
N PHE A 28 6.45 -2.24 20.65
CA PHE A 28 7.34 -1.13 20.98
C PHE A 28 6.67 0.23 20.71
N TRP A 29 6.07 0.39 19.52
CA TRP A 29 5.44 1.65 19.13
C TRP A 29 4.25 2.01 20.03
N ILE A 30 3.41 1.06 20.37
CA ILE A 30 2.29 1.28 21.29
C ILE A 30 2.80 1.72 22.66
N ALA A 31 3.84 1.09 23.18
CA ALA A 31 4.42 1.43 24.48
C ALA A 31 4.99 2.85 24.48
N ILE A 32 5.79 3.21 23.47
CA ILE A 32 6.38 4.54 23.39
C ILE A 32 5.33 5.63 23.10
N ALA A 33 4.32 5.34 22.27
CA ALA A 33 3.22 6.28 22.01
C ALA A 33 2.39 6.53 23.29
N THR A 34 2.18 5.49 24.10
CA THR A 34 1.51 5.62 25.40
C THR A 34 2.32 6.49 26.35
N LEU A 35 3.63 6.26 26.45
CA LEU A 35 4.53 7.11 27.23
C LEU A 35 4.46 8.59 26.78
N CYS A 36 4.56 8.83 25.49
CA CYS A 36 4.47 10.17 24.90
C CYS A 36 3.14 10.85 25.23
N PHE A 37 2.03 10.13 25.11
CA PHE A 37 0.70 10.65 25.42
C PHE A 37 0.55 11.02 26.90
N ILE A 38 0.99 10.16 27.81
CA ILE A 38 0.99 10.42 29.25
C ILE A 38 1.85 11.63 29.58
N HIS A 39 3.05 11.71 29.00
CA HIS A 39 3.96 12.82 29.21
C HIS A 39 3.36 14.17 28.75
N MET A 40 2.75 14.19 27.55
CA MET A 40 2.08 15.39 27.04
C MET A 40 0.94 15.86 27.97
N ILE A 41 0.11 14.92 28.46
CA ILE A 41 -0.94 15.24 29.43
C ILE A 41 -0.35 15.81 30.71
N ALA A 42 0.74 15.25 31.20
CA ALA A 42 1.42 15.73 32.41
C ALA A 42 1.96 17.17 32.21
N CYS A 43 2.58 17.45 31.07
CA CYS A 43 3.05 18.80 30.73
C CYS A 43 1.88 19.80 30.66
N LEU A 44 0.79 19.44 29.99
CA LEU A 44 -0.40 20.31 29.91
C LEU A 44 -1.04 20.58 31.26
N LYS A 45 -1.04 19.61 32.19
CA LYS A 45 -1.59 19.75 33.53
C LYS A 45 -0.67 20.51 34.48
N SER A 46 0.62 20.60 34.22
CA SER A 46 1.58 21.33 35.07
C SER A 46 1.30 22.82 35.12
N GLY A 47 0.53 23.38 34.17
CA GLY A 47 0.12 24.78 34.14
C GLY A 47 1.30 25.75 34.00
N ALA A 48 2.47 25.28 33.61
CA ALA A 48 3.61 26.14 33.38
C ALA A 48 3.27 27.17 32.29
N PRO A 49 3.40 28.50 32.56
CA PRO A 49 3.17 29.53 31.56
C PRO A 49 4.13 29.26 30.36
N GLY A 50 3.59 29.03 29.18
CA GLY A 50 4.38 28.72 27.98
C GLY A 50 4.68 27.22 27.76
N ALA A 51 4.12 26.31 28.53
CA ALA A 51 4.18 24.87 28.22
C ALA A 51 3.41 24.61 26.93
N ASP A 52 4.01 24.99 25.82
CA ASP A 52 3.55 24.58 24.48
C ASP A 52 3.85 23.08 24.31
N VAL A 53 2.98 22.42 23.55
CA VAL A 53 3.15 21.00 23.16
C VAL A 53 4.53 20.76 22.52
N GLN A 54 5.12 21.79 21.92
CA GLN A 54 6.45 21.77 21.33
C GLN A 54 7.59 21.66 22.36
N GLU A 55 7.37 22.07 23.62
CA GLU A 55 8.37 22.02 24.69
C GLU A 55 8.36 20.70 25.46
N ALA A 56 7.37 19.83 25.20
CA ALA A 56 7.24 18.56 25.87
C ALA A 56 8.22 17.51 25.32
N VAL A 57 9.53 17.82 25.31
CA VAL A 57 10.57 16.87 24.87
C VAL A 57 10.92 15.92 26.00
N LEU A 58 10.89 14.63 25.73
CA LEU A 58 11.37 13.58 26.63
C LEU A 58 12.88 13.41 26.44
N ILE A 59 13.66 13.63 27.50
CA ILE A 59 15.10 13.40 27.48
C ILE A 59 15.42 12.29 28.49
N LYS A 60 15.97 11.17 27.98
CA LYS A 60 16.35 10.02 28.79
C LYS A 60 17.57 9.32 28.19
N SER A 61 18.24 8.50 28.97
CA SER A 61 19.25 7.61 28.45
C SER A 61 18.64 6.49 27.61
N PRO A 62 19.38 5.91 26.66
CA PRO A 62 18.93 4.71 25.93
C PRO A 62 18.50 3.58 26.88
N THR A 63 19.25 3.38 27.98
CA THR A 63 18.95 2.35 28.98
C THR A 63 17.63 2.60 29.68
N GLU A 64 17.30 3.86 30.04
CA GLU A 64 16.02 4.21 30.63
C GLU A 64 14.85 3.96 29.68
N PHE A 65 15.00 4.31 28.39
CA PHE A 65 13.96 4.00 27.39
C PHE A 65 13.76 2.49 27.27
N VAL A 66 14.84 1.70 27.20
CA VAL A 66 14.76 0.24 27.14
C VAL A 66 14.02 -0.31 28.35
N GLN A 67 14.36 0.14 29.55
CA GLN A 67 13.72 -0.32 30.79
C GLN A 67 12.23 0.03 30.82
N ILE A 68 11.87 1.28 30.50
CA ILE A 68 10.47 1.72 30.50
C ILE A 68 9.62 0.90 29.53
N ILE A 69 10.17 0.55 28.36
CA ILE A 69 9.45 -0.24 27.36
C ILE A 69 9.38 -1.70 27.80
N ALA A 70 10.46 -2.27 28.33
CA ALA A 70 10.50 -3.64 28.85
C ALA A 70 9.48 -3.85 29.99
N ASP A 71 9.33 -2.86 30.88
CA ASP A 71 8.35 -2.90 31.97
C ASP A 71 6.88 -2.90 31.49
N LYS A 72 6.63 -2.53 30.25
CA LYS A 72 5.28 -2.40 29.66
C LYS A 72 4.97 -3.38 28.54
N THR A 73 5.95 -4.17 28.13
CA THR A 73 5.83 -5.11 27.02
C THR A 73 6.48 -6.44 27.40
N GLU A 74 6.23 -7.48 26.61
CA GLU A 74 6.92 -8.78 26.73
C GLU A 74 8.16 -8.86 25.83
N LEU A 75 8.62 -7.71 25.30
CA LEU A 75 9.76 -7.65 24.38
C LEU A 75 11.08 -7.90 25.12
N SER A 76 12.00 -8.58 24.45
CA SER A 76 13.38 -8.69 24.93
C SER A 76 14.09 -7.34 24.90
N THR A 77 15.03 -7.14 25.82
CA THR A 77 15.88 -5.94 25.83
C THR A 77 16.69 -5.78 24.55
N ASP A 78 17.06 -6.89 23.90
CA ASP A 78 17.77 -6.89 22.62
C ASP A 78 16.87 -6.40 21.47
N SER A 79 15.63 -6.86 21.41
CA SER A 79 14.64 -6.40 20.43
C SER A 79 14.34 -4.91 20.61
N ILE A 80 14.11 -4.48 21.86
CA ILE A 80 13.87 -3.06 22.19
C ILE A 80 15.07 -2.20 21.78
N SER A 81 16.28 -2.62 22.09
CA SER A 81 17.50 -1.90 21.76
C SER A 81 17.73 -1.79 20.24
N ALA A 82 17.41 -2.87 19.50
CA ALA A 82 17.51 -2.87 18.04
C ALA A 82 16.50 -1.90 17.39
N ILE A 83 15.25 -1.91 17.85
CA ILE A 83 14.21 -0.99 17.37
C ILE A 83 14.56 0.45 17.74
N LEU A 84 14.99 0.72 18.98
CA LEU A 84 15.40 2.05 19.42
C LEU A 84 16.54 2.58 18.55
N LYS A 85 17.55 1.76 18.27
CA LYS A 85 18.66 2.11 17.38
C LYS A 85 18.19 2.43 15.95
N LEU A 86 17.26 1.64 15.41
CA LEU A 86 16.67 1.87 14.08
C LEU A 86 15.95 3.22 14.02
N LEU A 87 15.23 3.57 15.08
CA LEU A 87 14.45 4.81 15.21
C LEU A 87 15.29 6.02 15.68
N THR A 88 16.59 5.85 15.90
CA THR A 88 17.47 6.94 16.33
C THR A 88 18.06 7.66 15.14
N TYR A 89 17.78 8.96 15.05
CA TYR A 89 18.31 9.86 14.03
C TYR A 89 19.81 10.12 14.27
N ASN A 90 20.58 9.93 13.20
CA ASN A 90 21.99 10.24 13.19
C ASN A 90 22.30 11.24 12.06
N SER A 91 22.59 12.49 12.41
CA SER A 91 22.86 13.58 11.47
C SER A 91 24.10 13.37 10.58
N ARG A 92 24.97 12.43 10.95
CA ARG A 92 26.21 12.11 10.19
C ARG A 92 25.96 11.14 9.02
N LEU A 93 24.81 10.48 9.00
CA LEU A 93 24.46 9.53 7.95
C LEU A 93 23.62 10.23 6.86
N LYS A 94 23.97 10.00 5.61
CA LYS A 94 23.13 10.43 4.47
C LYS A 94 21.82 9.65 4.48
N ASN A 95 20.77 10.27 3.99
CA ASN A 95 19.42 9.68 3.88
C ASN A 95 18.76 9.36 5.22
N ASN A 96 19.10 10.08 6.28
CA ASN A 96 18.36 10.04 7.54
C ASN A 96 17.28 11.12 7.56
N ASP A 97 16.12 10.76 8.10
CA ASP A 97 14.99 11.67 8.24
C ASP A 97 14.44 11.59 9.66
N ILE A 98 14.39 12.75 10.32
CA ILE A 98 13.89 12.86 11.70
C ILE A 98 12.41 12.47 11.83
N VAL A 99 11.63 12.59 10.74
CA VAL A 99 10.21 12.18 10.72
C VAL A 99 10.09 10.66 10.90
N TYR A 100 10.99 9.90 10.27
CA TYR A 100 11.00 8.43 10.41
C TYR A 100 11.82 7.95 11.59
N GLN A 101 12.75 8.78 12.09
CA GLN A 101 13.65 8.48 13.21
C GLN A 101 13.46 9.51 14.33
N PRO A 102 12.38 9.39 15.12
CA PRO A 102 11.96 10.40 16.08
C PRO A 102 12.84 10.55 17.32
N PHE A 103 13.76 9.62 17.56
CA PHE A 103 14.76 9.74 18.62
C PHE A 103 15.99 10.46 18.10
N VAL A 104 16.43 11.48 18.78
CA VAL A 104 17.62 12.27 18.42
C VAL A 104 18.69 12.12 19.48
N GLU A 105 19.86 11.69 19.05
CA GLU A 105 21.04 11.59 19.94
C GLU A 105 21.54 13.01 20.29
N ILE A 106 21.43 13.40 21.56
CA ILE A 106 21.97 14.66 22.09
C ILE A 106 23.46 14.48 22.38
N ASP A 107 23.79 13.42 23.08
CA ASP A 107 25.13 13.01 23.42
C ASP A 107 25.20 11.48 23.56
N LYS A 108 26.34 10.97 24.06
CA LYS A 108 26.55 9.51 24.20
C LYS A 108 25.55 8.82 25.14
N ASP A 109 25.02 9.57 26.08
CA ASP A 109 24.23 9.03 27.19
C ASP A 109 22.77 9.46 27.16
N ARG A 110 22.37 10.36 26.23
CA ARG A 110 21.02 10.93 26.19
C ARG A 110 20.41 10.97 24.79
N LEU A 111 19.16 10.54 24.75
CA LEU A 111 18.27 10.68 23.59
C LEU A 111 17.18 11.68 23.92
N ALA A 112 16.87 12.55 22.94
CA ALA A 112 15.68 13.38 22.94
C ALA A 112 14.60 12.73 22.07
N LEU A 113 13.36 12.79 22.56
CA LEU A 113 12.18 12.36 21.82
C LEU A 113 11.13 13.46 21.89
N ALA A 114 10.70 13.95 20.73
CA ALA A 114 9.57 14.86 20.63
C ALA A 114 8.27 14.07 20.54
N PRO A 115 7.42 14.05 21.59
CA PRO A 115 6.24 13.19 21.64
C PRO A 115 5.27 13.36 20.48
N HIS A 116 5.12 14.57 19.96
CA HIS A 116 4.24 14.85 18.83
C HIS A 116 4.67 14.12 17.54
N LEU A 117 5.97 13.88 17.33
CA LEU A 117 6.47 13.10 16.19
C LEU A 117 5.99 11.66 16.26
N ILE A 118 6.01 11.04 17.43
CA ILE A 118 5.48 9.69 17.62
C ILE A 118 3.97 9.64 17.41
N LEU A 119 3.24 10.60 18.00
CA LEU A 119 1.77 10.58 17.98
C LEU A 119 1.19 10.95 16.59
N ALA A 120 1.91 11.76 15.81
CA ALA A 120 1.55 12.13 14.46
C ALA A 120 2.04 11.13 13.39
N SER A 121 3.01 10.28 13.70
CA SER A 121 3.61 9.35 12.76
C SER A 121 2.70 8.15 12.46
N ARG A 122 2.92 7.57 11.30
CA ARG A 122 2.40 6.26 10.91
C ARG A 122 3.51 5.22 11.15
N PRO A 123 3.45 4.42 12.22
CA PRO A 123 4.56 3.56 12.63
C PRO A 123 4.99 2.54 11.58
N GLU A 124 4.03 1.99 10.86
CA GLU A 124 4.31 1.06 9.77
C GLU A 124 5.06 1.74 8.61
N ARG A 125 4.70 2.99 8.30
CA ARG A 125 5.41 3.81 7.32
C ARG A 125 6.86 4.08 7.77
N ASN A 126 7.07 4.36 9.06
CA ASN A 126 8.41 4.53 9.61
C ASN A 126 9.24 3.26 9.42
N LEU A 127 8.67 2.09 9.77
CA LEU A 127 9.35 0.81 9.61
C LEU A 127 9.70 0.55 8.14
N ILE A 128 8.75 0.68 7.21
CA ILE A 128 8.98 0.46 5.79
C ILE A 128 10.07 1.37 5.24
N SER A 129 10.08 2.66 5.63
CA SER A 129 11.08 3.63 5.19
C SER A 129 12.47 3.35 5.74
N LEU A 130 12.57 2.65 6.86
CA LEU A 130 13.82 2.33 7.53
C LEU A 130 14.33 0.90 7.25
N ILE A 131 13.48 0.03 6.75
CA ILE A 131 13.79 -1.40 6.53
C ILE A 131 15.02 -1.60 5.64
N HIS A 132 15.19 -0.75 4.62
CA HIS A 132 16.36 -0.80 3.74
C HIS A 132 17.69 -0.53 4.46
N LYS A 133 17.66 0.08 5.67
CA LYS A 133 18.85 0.33 6.49
C LYS A 133 19.30 -0.92 7.23
N LEU A 134 18.43 -1.90 7.38
CA LEU A 134 18.75 -3.16 8.05
C LEU A 134 19.71 -4.01 7.21
N ARG A 135 19.79 -3.78 5.88
CA ARG A 135 20.72 -4.41 4.92
C ARG A 135 20.93 -5.91 5.13
N ASP A 136 19.94 -6.57 5.61
CA ASP A 136 20.00 -7.99 5.92
C ASP A 136 19.53 -8.83 4.71
N LYS A 137 19.97 -10.09 4.63
CA LYS A 137 19.50 -11.04 3.63
C LYS A 137 17.96 -11.14 3.64
N SER A 138 17.37 -11.04 4.82
CA SER A 138 15.93 -10.96 5.04
C SER A 138 15.25 -9.80 4.28
N TYR A 139 15.93 -8.68 4.03
CA TYR A 139 15.34 -7.59 3.24
C TYR A 139 15.00 -8.01 1.80
N PHE A 140 15.89 -8.74 1.15
CA PHE A 140 15.66 -9.22 -0.22
C PHE A 140 14.60 -10.32 -0.25
N ASP A 141 14.63 -11.22 0.73
CA ASP A 141 13.62 -12.27 0.87
C ASP A 141 12.22 -11.66 1.12
N LEU A 142 12.15 -10.61 1.95
CA LEU A 142 10.91 -9.88 2.23
C LEU A 142 10.40 -9.08 1.01
N THR A 143 11.27 -8.54 0.16
CA THR A 143 10.83 -7.88 -1.08
C THR A 143 10.17 -8.84 -2.05
N ASN A 144 10.70 -10.06 -2.18
CA ASN A 144 10.10 -11.12 -3.00
C ASN A 144 8.75 -11.60 -2.42
N LEU A 145 8.60 -11.63 -1.09
CA LEU A 145 7.34 -11.98 -0.45
C LEU A 145 6.21 -10.97 -0.71
N ARG A 146 6.53 -9.70 -0.99
CA ARG A 146 5.51 -8.66 -1.27
C ARG A 146 4.73 -8.93 -2.54
N GLU A 147 5.41 -9.36 -3.60
CA GLU A 147 4.76 -9.74 -4.85
C GLU A 147 3.90 -10.98 -4.64
N GLY A 148 4.38 -11.95 -3.86
CA GLY A 148 3.61 -13.13 -3.47
C GLY A 148 2.28 -12.79 -2.79
N ILE A 149 2.27 -11.81 -1.88
CA ILE A 149 1.03 -11.36 -1.22
C ILE A 149 0.04 -10.77 -2.25
N MET A 150 0.52 -9.97 -3.21
CA MET A 150 -0.35 -9.45 -4.26
C MET A 150 -0.90 -10.58 -5.13
N GLN A 151 -0.07 -11.56 -5.48
CA GLN A 151 -0.48 -12.75 -6.22
C GLN A 151 -1.56 -13.54 -5.49
N ASP A 152 -1.42 -13.75 -4.18
CA ASP A 152 -2.40 -14.48 -3.37
C ASP A 152 -3.75 -13.75 -3.26
N GLU A 153 -3.72 -12.41 -3.19
CA GLU A 153 -4.94 -11.60 -3.23
C GLU A 153 -5.66 -11.76 -4.58
N ILE A 154 -4.92 -11.79 -5.70
CA ILE A 154 -5.49 -12.00 -7.04
C ILE A 154 -6.03 -13.43 -7.14
N ASP A 155 -5.32 -14.45 -6.65
CA ASP A 155 -5.77 -15.84 -6.63
C ASP A 155 -7.10 -16.03 -5.90
N THR A 156 -7.29 -15.30 -4.81
CA THR A 156 -8.56 -15.35 -4.05
C THR A 156 -9.76 -14.95 -4.89
N VAL A 157 -9.57 -14.12 -5.91
CA VAL A 157 -10.62 -13.69 -6.83
C VAL A 157 -10.66 -14.59 -8.06
N THR A 158 -9.54 -14.83 -8.73
CA THR A 158 -9.46 -15.62 -9.97
C THR A 158 -9.86 -17.09 -9.74
N GLY A 159 -9.54 -17.67 -8.59
CA GLY A 159 -9.95 -19.02 -8.23
C GLY A 159 -11.48 -19.24 -8.12
N LYS A 160 -12.26 -18.15 -8.15
CA LYS A 160 -13.75 -18.20 -8.16
C LYS A 160 -14.34 -18.01 -9.56
N ILE A 161 -13.52 -17.71 -10.55
CA ILE A 161 -13.95 -17.47 -11.92
C ILE A 161 -13.76 -18.77 -12.70
N PRO A 162 -14.81 -19.35 -13.32
CA PRO A 162 -14.68 -20.57 -14.11
C PRO A 162 -13.83 -20.34 -15.36
N ASN A 163 -13.25 -21.40 -15.89
CA ASN A 163 -12.49 -21.41 -17.15
C ASN A 163 -11.26 -20.49 -17.19
N ILE A 164 -10.72 -20.11 -16.02
CA ILE A 164 -9.51 -19.30 -15.89
C ILE A 164 -8.29 -20.20 -15.69
N LEU A 165 -7.20 -19.89 -16.38
CA LEU A 165 -5.85 -20.39 -16.07
C LEU A 165 -5.01 -19.24 -15.53
N VAL A 166 -4.23 -19.52 -14.49
CA VAL A 166 -3.31 -18.57 -13.86
C VAL A 166 -1.88 -19.08 -14.01
N ALA A 167 -0.96 -18.17 -14.29
CA ALA A 167 0.47 -18.42 -14.26
C ALA A 167 1.17 -17.33 -13.45
N LYS A 168 2.18 -17.72 -12.68
CA LYS A 168 2.95 -16.84 -11.81
C LYS A 168 4.44 -17.08 -12.00
N ASN A 169 5.23 -16.01 -11.91
CA ASN A 169 6.70 -16.03 -11.89
C ASN A 169 7.26 -16.90 -13.05
N LYS A 170 6.86 -16.57 -14.28
CA LYS A 170 7.26 -17.31 -15.48
C LYS A 170 8.35 -16.57 -16.23
N SER A 171 9.51 -17.22 -16.36
CA SER A 171 10.62 -16.67 -17.11
C SER A 171 10.39 -16.74 -18.61
N LEU A 172 10.67 -15.65 -19.29
CA LEU A 172 10.65 -15.53 -20.75
C LEU A 172 12.09 -15.66 -21.32
N PRO A 173 12.23 -15.92 -22.61
CA PRO A 173 13.56 -16.18 -23.22
C PRO A 173 14.43 -14.90 -23.30
N GLY A 174 15.74 -15.11 -23.24
CA GLY A 174 16.72 -14.04 -23.42
C GLY A 174 16.76 -13.05 -22.26
N THR A 175 16.66 -11.75 -22.57
CA THR A 175 16.68 -10.66 -21.60
C THR A 175 15.28 -10.08 -21.32
N LEU A 176 14.25 -10.78 -21.75
CA LEU A 176 12.87 -10.36 -21.48
C LEU A 176 12.57 -10.45 -19.97
N PRO A 177 11.74 -9.54 -19.44
CA PRO A 177 11.33 -9.60 -18.05
C PRO A 177 10.50 -10.87 -17.77
N ASP A 178 10.54 -11.32 -16.53
CA ASP A 178 9.68 -12.42 -16.07
C ASP A 178 8.22 -11.94 -16.00
N VAL A 179 7.30 -12.88 -16.18
CA VAL A 179 5.86 -12.61 -16.01
C VAL A 179 5.50 -12.80 -14.54
N ASP A 180 5.22 -11.74 -13.81
CA ASP A 180 4.82 -11.82 -12.40
C ASP A 180 3.50 -12.55 -12.22
N TYR A 181 2.49 -12.17 -13.04
CA TYR A 181 1.17 -12.78 -12.99
C TYR A 181 0.49 -12.71 -14.36
N ALA A 182 -0.11 -13.79 -14.80
CA ALA A 182 -0.92 -13.83 -16.02
C ALA A 182 -2.22 -14.61 -15.81
N ILE A 183 -3.29 -14.09 -16.37
CA ILE A 183 -4.64 -14.68 -16.33
C ILE A 183 -5.08 -14.98 -17.75
N TRP A 184 -5.42 -16.24 -18.03
CA TRP A 184 -6.01 -16.64 -19.31
C TRP A 184 -7.46 -17.03 -19.09
N ASP A 185 -8.38 -16.25 -19.60
CA ASP A 185 -9.80 -16.56 -19.68
C ASP A 185 -10.04 -17.36 -20.97
N LYS A 186 -10.37 -18.65 -20.82
CA LYS A 186 -10.63 -19.56 -21.93
C LYS A 186 -11.96 -19.25 -22.63
N GLU A 187 -12.90 -18.64 -21.95
CA GLU A 187 -14.21 -18.32 -22.51
C GLU A 187 -14.11 -17.14 -23.47
N SER A 188 -13.50 -16.05 -23.05
CA SER A 188 -13.26 -14.89 -23.90
C SER A 188 -12.00 -15.02 -24.78
N ASN A 189 -11.23 -16.09 -24.61
CA ASN A 189 -9.92 -16.34 -25.24
C ASN A 189 -8.98 -15.12 -25.11
N SER A 190 -8.88 -14.59 -23.90
CA SER A 190 -8.11 -13.39 -23.58
C SER A 190 -7.11 -13.65 -22.48
N ILE A 191 -5.89 -13.12 -22.65
CA ILE A 191 -4.81 -13.17 -21.64
C ILE A 191 -4.55 -11.76 -21.12
N LEU A 192 -4.55 -11.61 -19.81
CA LEU A 192 -4.12 -10.38 -19.12
C LEU A 192 -2.79 -10.64 -18.41
N ILE A 193 -1.74 -9.92 -18.82
CA ILE A 193 -0.44 -9.90 -18.17
C ILE A 193 -0.45 -8.77 -17.14
N CYS A 194 -0.07 -9.08 -15.90
CA CYS A 194 0.03 -8.10 -14.81
C CYS A 194 1.47 -8.06 -14.31
N GLU A 195 2.11 -6.93 -14.47
CA GLU A 195 3.36 -6.58 -13.77
C GLU A 195 2.99 -6.03 -12.39
N LEU A 196 3.53 -6.63 -11.34
CA LEU A 196 3.16 -6.31 -9.96
C LEU A 196 4.18 -5.37 -9.33
N LYS A 197 3.73 -4.23 -8.82
CA LYS A 197 4.59 -3.26 -8.14
C LYS A 197 4.06 -2.98 -6.73
N TRP A 198 4.78 -3.48 -5.72
CA TRP A 198 4.48 -3.12 -4.34
C TRP A 198 5.13 -1.78 -4.01
N LEU A 199 4.44 -0.71 -4.31
CA LEU A 199 4.90 0.64 -3.99
C LEU A 199 4.33 1.07 -2.64
N VAL A 200 5.20 1.64 -1.82
CA VAL A 200 4.80 2.31 -0.57
C VAL A 200 4.24 3.69 -0.90
N GLU A 201 3.21 4.13 -0.17
CA GLU A 201 2.65 5.46 -0.32
C GLU A 201 3.76 6.52 -0.16
N ALA A 202 3.83 7.47 -1.08
CA ALA A 202 4.86 8.52 -1.07
C ALA A 202 4.47 9.64 -0.12
N ASP A 203 5.39 10.06 0.76
CA ASP A 203 5.19 11.17 1.71
C ASP A 203 5.94 12.44 1.29
N SER A 204 6.75 12.38 0.23
CA SER A 204 7.51 13.51 -0.30
C SER A 204 7.45 13.57 -1.82
N THR A 205 7.68 14.75 -2.38
CA THR A 205 7.74 14.95 -3.83
C THR A 205 8.82 14.07 -4.48
N SER A 206 9.99 13.93 -3.84
CA SER A 206 11.07 13.08 -4.35
C SER A 206 10.67 11.59 -4.38
N GLU A 207 9.92 11.12 -3.39
CA GLU A 207 9.39 9.77 -3.39
C GLU A 207 8.31 9.57 -4.47
N VAL A 208 7.46 10.57 -4.71
CA VAL A 208 6.50 10.52 -5.82
C VAL A 208 7.23 10.32 -7.15
N PHE A 209 8.28 11.09 -7.42
CA PHE A 209 9.09 10.92 -8.63
C PHE A 209 9.73 9.53 -8.71
N ALA A 210 10.30 9.02 -7.63
CA ALA A 210 10.88 7.67 -7.61
C ALA A 210 9.81 6.60 -7.92
N ARG A 211 8.61 6.72 -7.35
CA ARG A 211 7.51 5.79 -7.63
C ARG A 211 7.01 5.88 -9.08
N VAL A 212 6.98 7.08 -9.64
CA VAL A 212 6.64 7.24 -11.07
C VAL A 212 7.66 6.51 -11.95
N GLN A 213 8.96 6.65 -11.67
CA GLN A 213 10.01 5.92 -12.41
C GLN A 213 9.87 4.38 -12.27
N ASP A 214 9.56 3.88 -11.07
CA ASP A 214 9.32 2.46 -10.85
C ASP A 214 8.14 1.94 -11.71
N LEU A 215 7.08 2.74 -11.82
CA LEU A 215 5.90 2.41 -12.63
C LEU A 215 6.18 2.52 -14.14
N GLU A 216 6.91 3.53 -14.58
CA GLU A 216 7.35 3.68 -15.98
C GLU A 216 8.22 2.49 -16.40
N HIS A 217 9.13 2.03 -15.52
CA HIS A 217 9.89 0.81 -15.74
C HIS A 217 8.97 -0.41 -15.88
N GLY A 218 7.97 -0.55 -15.01
CA GLY A 218 6.95 -1.60 -15.13
C GLY A 218 6.18 -1.54 -16.45
N CYS A 219 5.83 -0.34 -16.91
CA CYS A 219 5.20 -0.16 -18.23
C CYS A 219 6.10 -0.63 -19.37
N SER A 220 7.41 -0.35 -19.31
CA SER A 220 8.36 -0.86 -20.29
C SER A 220 8.42 -2.39 -20.27
N GLN A 221 8.48 -3.01 -19.09
CA GLN A 221 8.50 -4.46 -18.93
C GLN A 221 7.24 -5.10 -19.56
N VAL A 222 6.04 -4.55 -19.30
CA VAL A 222 4.79 -5.03 -19.91
C VAL A 222 4.83 -4.87 -21.43
N SER A 223 5.33 -3.74 -21.94
CA SER A 223 5.45 -3.50 -23.37
C SER A 223 6.32 -4.55 -24.07
N ASP A 224 7.47 -4.91 -23.47
CA ASP A 224 8.35 -5.94 -23.99
C ASP A 224 7.70 -7.34 -23.97
N MET A 225 6.99 -7.67 -22.88
CA MET A 225 6.22 -8.91 -22.79
C MET A 225 5.10 -8.99 -23.83
N LEU A 226 4.38 -7.88 -24.08
CA LEU A 226 3.33 -7.81 -25.09
C LEU A 226 3.88 -7.96 -26.50
N ALA A 227 5.00 -7.29 -26.80
CA ALA A 227 5.66 -7.43 -28.10
C ALA A 227 6.08 -8.87 -28.37
N TYR A 228 6.62 -9.56 -27.38
CA TYR A 228 6.94 -10.98 -27.49
C TYR A 228 5.69 -11.85 -27.68
N ALA A 229 4.67 -11.65 -26.85
CA ALA A 229 3.43 -12.40 -26.93
C ALA A 229 2.68 -12.21 -28.27
N GLN A 230 2.72 -11.01 -28.85
CA GLN A 230 2.14 -10.72 -30.16
C GLN A 230 2.91 -11.38 -31.31
N ASN A 231 4.24 -11.35 -31.26
CA ASN A 231 5.08 -11.89 -32.32
C ASN A 231 5.22 -13.42 -32.25
N GLN A 232 5.16 -14.01 -31.07
CA GLN A 232 5.41 -15.43 -30.79
C GLN A 232 4.36 -16.01 -29.82
N CYS A 233 3.08 -15.79 -30.13
CA CYS A 233 1.97 -16.09 -29.22
C CYS A 233 1.93 -17.57 -28.78
N SER A 234 2.16 -18.52 -29.68
CA SER A 234 2.18 -19.95 -29.35
C SER A 234 3.32 -20.29 -28.39
N ASP A 235 4.51 -19.73 -28.61
CA ASP A 235 5.66 -19.94 -27.70
C ASP A 235 5.43 -19.27 -26.35
N PHE A 236 4.88 -18.05 -26.33
CA PHE A 236 4.47 -17.39 -25.09
C PHE A 236 3.50 -18.24 -24.29
N CYS A 237 2.41 -18.72 -24.90
CA CYS A 237 1.43 -19.55 -24.22
C CYS A 237 2.03 -20.87 -23.70
N ASN A 238 2.93 -21.47 -24.47
CA ASN A 238 3.63 -22.69 -24.03
C ASN A 238 4.54 -22.42 -22.82
N LYS A 239 5.30 -21.33 -22.83
CA LYS A 239 6.21 -20.98 -21.72
C LYS A 239 5.47 -20.55 -20.46
N VAL A 240 4.41 -19.76 -20.62
CA VAL A 240 3.69 -19.18 -19.49
C VAL A 240 2.67 -20.18 -18.90
N PHE A 241 1.90 -20.87 -19.76
CA PHE A 241 0.79 -21.74 -19.32
C PHE A 241 1.04 -23.22 -19.58
N GLY A 242 2.13 -23.61 -20.24
CA GLY A 242 2.41 -25.00 -20.60
C GLY A 242 1.51 -25.55 -21.70
N LEU A 243 0.89 -24.69 -22.52
CA LEU A 243 -0.07 -25.05 -23.54
C LEU A 243 0.41 -24.57 -24.91
N ALA A 244 0.62 -25.52 -25.83
CA ALA A 244 0.88 -25.20 -27.23
C ALA A 244 -0.46 -24.86 -27.92
N ILE A 245 -0.50 -23.77 -28.70
CA ILE A 245 -1.65 -23.32 -29.46
C ILE A 245 -1.26 -23.29 -30.94
N SER A 246 -2.06 -23.92 -31.79
CA SER A 246 -1.88 -23.83 -33.25
C SER A 246 -2.87 -22.89 -33.93
N ASP A 247 -4.10 -22.87 -33.42
CA ASP A 247 -5.21 -22.11 -34.01
C ASP A 247 -5.88 -21.26 -32.92
N ASN A 248 -6.63 -20.23 -33.33
CA ASN A 248 -7.38 -19.33 -32.46
C ASN A 248 -6.52 -18.70 -31.35
N LEU A 249 -5.52 -17.91 -31.76
CA LEU A 249 -4.61 -17.22 -30.84
C LEU A 249 -5.38 -16.29 -29.89
N PRO A 250 -5.07 -16.30 -28.59
CA PRO A 250 -5.71 -15.44 -27.62
C PRO A 250 -5.35 -13.96 -27.85
N LEU A 251 -6.28 -13.06 -27.52
CA LEU A 251 -6.00 -11.64 -27.39
C LEU A 251 -5.14 -11.44 -26.14
N VAL A 252 -3.93 -10.90 -26.30
CA VAL A 252 -3.01 -10.64 -25.20
C VAL A 252 -3.00 -9.15 -24.87
N MET A 253 -3.19 -8.83 -23.61
CA MET A 253 -3.26 -7.49 -23.06
C MET A 253 -2.39 -7.42 -21.80
N GLY A 254 -2.02 -6.21 -21.38
CA GLY A 254 -1.18 -6.06 -20.19
C GLY A 254 -1.44 -4.78 -19.42
N CYS A 255 -1.14 -4.81 -18.14
CA CYS A 255 -1.20 -3.65 -17.26
C CYS A 255 -0.15 -3.75 -16.14
N VAL A 256 0.18 -2.63 -15.55
CA VAL A 256 0.94 -2.56 -14.29
C VAL A 256 -0.04 -2.45 -13.15
N VAL A 257 0.13 -3.30 -12.13
CA VAL A 257 -0.72 -3.34 -10.94
C VAL A 257 0.09 -2.87 -9.74
N SER A 258 -0.28 -1.73 -9.19
CA SER A 258 0.34 -1.18 -7.99
C SER A 258 -0.48 -1.51 -6.74
N LYS A 259 0.18 -1.88 -5.63
CA LYS A 259 -0.50 -2.08 -4.33
C LYS A 259 -1.21 -0.81 -3.87
N LYS A 260 -0.64 0.36 -4.14
CA LYS A 260 -1.21 1.69 -3.83
C LYS A 260 -1.38 2.54 -5.08
N GLY A 261 -2.40 3.38 -5.07
CA GLY A 261 -2.88 4.08 -6.25
C GLY A 261 -2.06 5.31 -6.68
N ILE A 262 -0.81 5.13 -7.10
CA ILE A 262 -0.13 6.16 -7.89
C ILE A 262 -0.46 5.90 -9.36
N ARG A 263 -0.75 6.95 -10.12
CA ARG A 263 -1.08 6.87 -11.54
C ARG A 263 0.00 7.50 -12.39
N ILE A 264 0.13 6.96 -13.59
CA ILE A 264 0.81 7.59 -14.72
C ILE A 264 -0.25 7.78 -15.80
N ASP A 265 -0.53 9.03 -16.18
CA ASP A 265 -1.60 9.32 -17.14
C ASP A 265 -1.14 9.24 -18.60
N ASN A 266 0.15 9.29 -18.89
CA ASN A 266 0.73 9.38 -20.24
C ASN A 266 1.32 8.05 -20.74
N SER A 267 0.98 6.91 -20.18
CA SER A 267 1.45 5.61 -20.64
C SER A 267 0.39 4.90 -21.48
N ASP A 268 0.82 4.27 -22.59
CA ASP A 268 -0.01 3.36 -23.38
C ASP A 268 -0.37 2.09 -22.61
N ILE A 269 0.47 1.73 -21.64
CA ILE A 269 0.22 0.61 -20.70
C ILE A 269 -0.56 1.15 -19.50
N PRO A 270 -1.76 0.63 -19.24
CA PRO A 270 -2.54 1.05 -18.08
C PRO A 270 -1.85 0.73 -16.75
N VAL A 271 -1.90 1.69 -15.81
CA VAL A 271 -1.45 1.51 -14.42
C VAL A 271 -2.66 1.62 -13.51
N ILE A 272 -2.90 0.59 -12.72
CA ILE A 272 -4.06 0.52 -11.82
C ILE A 272 -3.68 0.09 -10.41
N SER A 273 -4.56 0.34 -9.44
CA SER A 273 -4.39 -0.24 -8.10
C SER A 273 -4.83 -1.69 -8.07
N LEU A 274 -4.20 -2.50 -7.20
CA LEU A 274 -4.59 -3.88 -6.96
C LEU A 274 -6.09 -3.98 -6.60
N GLN A 275 -6.58 -3.10 -5.73
CA GLN A 275 -7.99 -3.11 -5.35
C GLN A 275 -8.92 -2.89 -6.55
N THR A 276 -8.54 -1.99 -7.47
CA THR A 276 -9.31 -1.75 -8.72
C THR A 276 -9.34 -3.01 -9.59
N LEU A 277 -8.19 -3.68 -9.77
CA LEU A 277 -8.13 -4.94 -10.51
C LEU A 277 -9.05 -5.99 -9.89
N LEU A 278 -8.96 -6.20 -8.58
CA LEU A 278 -9.77 -7.19 -7.85
C LEU A 278 -11.27 -6.92 -8.00
N ASP A 279 -11.69 -5.65 -7.92
CA ASP A 279 -13.10 -5.28 -8.03
C ASP A 279 -13.63 -5.44 -9.46
N LEU A 280 -12.82 -5.18 -10.47
CA LEU A 280 -13.17 -5.41 -11.87
C LEU A 280 -13.26 -6.89 -12.21
N LEU A 281 -12.31 -7.72 -11.77
CA LEU A 281 -12.31 -9.18 -11.97
C LEU A 281 -13.51 -9.87 -11.34
N LYS A 282 -14.02 -9.36 -10.21
CA LYS A 282 -15.24 -9.91 -9.57
C LYS A 282 -16.51 -9.75 -10.40
N CYS A 283 -16.54 -8.81 -11.31
CA CYS A 283 -17.75 -8.39 -12.01
C CYS A 283 -17.71 -8.62 -13.52
N ASN A 284 -16.54 -8.88 -14.11
CA ASN A 284 -16.36 -8.88 -15.55
C ASN A 284 -15.50 -10.08 -16.01
N SER A 285 -15.57 -10.41 -17.31
CA SER A 285 -14.57 -11.25 -17.96
C SER A 285 -13.21 -10.54 -18.01
N VAL A 286 -12.13 -11.28 -18.26
CA VAL A 286 -10.79 -10.72 -18.38
C VAL A 286 -10.74 -9.65 -19.47
N ASN A 287 -11.36 -9.89 -20.63
CA ASN A 287 -11.43 -8.93 -21.70
C ASN A 287 -12.17 -7.63 -21.29
N ASN A 288 -13.35 -7.77 -20.67
CA ASN A 288 -14.11 -6.61 -20.20
C ASN A 288 -13.40 -5.85 -19.10
N THR A 289 -12.67 -6.57 -18.23
CA THR A 289 -11.83 -5.95 -17.19
C THR A 289 -10.75 -5.10 -17.83
N PHE A 290 -10.04 -5.62 -18.83
CA PHE A 290 -9.01 -4.86 -19.53
C PHE A 290 -9.59 -3.62 -20.27
N GLU A 291 -10.68 -3.78 -21.02
CA GLU A 291 -11.31 -2.65 -21.68
C GLU A 291 -11.77 -1.56 -20.68
N ALA A 292 -12.31 -1.97 -19.54
CA ALA A 292 -12.64 -1.03 -18.47
C ALA A 292 -11.43 -0.28 -17.93
N ILE A 293 -10.28 -0.97 -17.83
CA ILE A 293 -9.00 -0.38 -17.40
C ILE A 293 -8.49 0.60 -18.44
N LYS A 294 -8.46 0.18 -19.71
CA LYS A 294 -7.98 0.98 -20.85
C LYS A 294 -8.81 2.25 -21.05
N GLU A 295 -10.12 2.12 -21.05
CA GLU A 295 -11.04 3.23 -21.20
C GLU A 295 -11.24 4.05 -19.92
N LYS A 296 -10.63 3.63 -18.82
CA LYS A 296 -10.73 4.28 -17.51
C LYS A 296 -12.18 4.46 -17.02
N THR A 297 -13.08 3.55 -17.41
CA THR A 297 -14.52 3.64 -17.10
C THR A 297 -14.83 3.45 -15.61
N TYR A 298 -13.88 2.85 -14.83
CA TYR A 298 -13.96 2.74 -13.39
C TYR A 298 -13.69 4.05 -12.65
N LEU A 299 -13.25 5.09 -13.36
CA LEU A 299 -12.94 6.39 -12.78
C LEU A 299 -14.13 7.32 -12.79
N LEU A 300 -14.18 8.17 -11.77
CA LEU A 300 -15.06 9.33 -11.80
C LEU A 300 -14.49 10.33 -12.82
N SER A 301 -15.29 10.70 -13.82
CA SER A 301 -14.86 11.60 -14.87
C SER A 301 -15.12 13.07 -14.53
N THR A 302 -14.16 13.95 -14.80
CA THR A 302 -14.36 15.40 -14.87
C THR A 302 -14.87 15.77 -16.28
N PRO A 303 -15.69 16.82 -16.47
CA PRO A 303 -16.29 17.72 -15.49
C PRO A 303 -17.57 17.19 -14.83
N LYS A 304 -17.97 15.96 -15.13
CA LYS A 304 -19.27 15.42 -14.69
C LYS A 304 -19.39 15.30 -13.18
N ASN A 305 -18.31 14.94 -12.51
CA ASN A 305 -18.30 14.66 -11.07
C ASN A 305 -17.57 15.74 -10.26
N PHE A 306 -16.63 16.43 -10.89
CA PHE A 306 -15.78 17.45 -10.26
C PHE A 306 -15.58 18.61 -11.24
N GLU A 307 -15.40 19.79 -10.70
CA GLU A 307 -14.91 20.97 -11.42
C GLU A 307 -13.69 21.54 -10.71
N PHE A 308 -12.78 22.14 -11.47
CA PHE A 308 -11.69 22.89 -10.91
C PHE A 308 -12.18 24.26 -10.52
N GLY A 309 -11.93 24.67 -9.28
CA GLY A 309 -12.27 25.97 -8.77
C GLY A 309 -11.28 26.46 -7.74
N LEU A 310 -11.53 27.64 -7.21
CA LEU A 310 -10.78 28.20 -6.09
C LEU A 310 -11.61 28.02 -4.82
N GLN A 311 -11.01 27.41 -3.81
CA GLN A 311 -11.59 27.33 -2.48
C GLN A 311 -10.98 28.38 -1.59
N ALA A 312 -11.80 29.24 -1.02
CA ALA A 312 -11.36 30.23 -0.06
C ALA A 312 -11.23 29.61 1.33
N ILE A 313 -10.04 29.73 1.94
CA ILE A 313 -9.76 29.33 3.31
C ILE A 313 -9.34 30.59 4.08
N SER A 314 -10.04 30.89 5.16
CA SER A 314 -9.70 32.03 6.05
C SER A 314 -8.98 31.56 7.29
N TYR A 315 -7.81 32.10 7.54
CA TYR A 315 -7.00 31.81 8.72
C TYR A 315 -6.31 33.10 9.23
N ALA A 316 -6.36 33.37 10.54
CA ALA A 316 -5.72 34.52 11.19
C ALA A 316 -6.03 35.89 10.54
N GLY A 317 -7.25 36.05 10.03
CA GLY A 317 -7.66 37.32 9.38
C GLY A 317 -7.27 37.43 7.89
N TYR A 318 -6.60 36.44 7.32
CA TYR A 318 -6.26 36.35 5.90
C TYR A 318 -7.14 35.35 5.18
N THR A 319 -7.49 35.66 3.94
CA THR A 319 -8.19 34.73 3.07
C THR A 319 -7.24 34.26 1.96
N PHE A 320 -7.09 32.93 1.85
CA PHE A 320 -6.27 32.29 0.83
C PHE A 320 -7.20 31.60 -0.16
N GLU A 321 -7.01 31.86 -1.44
CA GLU A 321 -7.67 31.11 -2.51
C GLU A 321 -6.72 30.02 -3.01
N ILE A 322 -7.12 28.76 -2.80
CA ILE A 322 -6.34 27.60 -3.23
C ILE A 322 -7.06 26.88 -4.35
N PRO A 323 -6.34 26.42 -5.41
CA PRO A 323 -6.92 25.54 -6.40
C PRO A 323 -7.44 24.26 -5.74
N ALA A 324 -8.68 23.92 -6.01
CA ALA A 324 -9.34 22.75 -5.45
C ALA A 324 -10.19 22.02 -6.49
N LEU A 325 -10.32 20.73 -6.31
CA LEU A 325 -11.35 19.93 -6.99
C LEU A 325 -12.65 20.08 -6.20
N ILE A 326 -13.59 20.82 -6.76
CA ILE A 326 -14.89 21.05 -6.16
C ILE A 326 -15.82 19.94 -6.61
N LYS A 327 -16.32 19.19 -5.66
CA LYS A 327 -17.28 18.12 -5.90
C LYS A 327 -18.60 18.73 -6.37
N ASN A 328 -19.12 18.28 -7.50
CA ASN A 328 -20.45 18.68 -7.96
C ASN A 328 -21.52 17.94 -7.14
N PRO A 329 -22.24 18.60 -6.22
CA PRO A 329 -23.20 17.96 -5.32
C PRO A 329 -24.37 17.32 -6.04
N ALA A 330 -24.70 17.75 -7.27
CA ALA A 330 -25.80 17.20 -8.06
C ALA A 330 -25.48 15.82 -8.68
N THR A 331 -24.20 15.46 -8.79
CA THR A 331 -23.77 14.26 -9.51
C THR A 331 -23.23 13.16 -8.60
N ILE A 332 -22.91 13.48 -7.36
CA ILE A 332 -22.35 12.50 -6.43
C ILE A 332 -23.41 12.15 -5.37
N SER A 333 -24.36 11.32 -5.74
CA SER A 333 -24.91 10.42 -4.73
C SER A 333 -23.80 9.43 -4.38
N TRP A 334 -23.49 9.26 -3.09
CA TRP A 334 -22.65 8.17 -2.58
C TRP A 334 -23.37 6.83 -2.71
N THR A 335 -23.98 6.58 -3.85
CA THR A 335 -24.31 5.25 -4.24
C THR A 335 -23.00 4.68 -4.79
N TYR A 336 -22.27 3.95 -3.97
CA TYR A 336 -21.58 2.77 -4.46
C TYR A 336 -22.58 2.12 -5.41
N ARG A 337 -22.49 2.38 -6.69
CA ARG A 337 -23.15 1.52 -7.67
C ARG A 337 -22.41 0.20 -7.50
N ARG A 338 -23.00 -0.69 -6.70
CA ARG A 338 -22.69 -2.10 -6.82
C ARG A 338 -22.83 -2.41 -8.30
N ILE A 339 -21.70 -2.59 -8.97
CA ILE A 339 -21.66 -3.22 -10.28
C ILE A 339 -21.89 -4.69 -9.97
N GLY A 340 -23.15 -5.08 -9.87
CA GLY A 340 -23.60 -6.42 -9.53
C GLY A 340 -25.12 -6.45 -9.50
N PRO A 341 -25.76 -7.61 -9.69
CA PRO A 341 -27.21 -7.74 -9.69
C PRO A 341 -27.78 -7.14 -8.40
N LYS A 342 -28.86 -6.37 -8.52
CA LYS A 342 -29.58 -5.82 -7.38
C LYS A 342 -29.97 -6.96 -6.43
N ILE A 343 -29.32 -6.99 -5.26
CA ILE A 343 -29.65 -7.98 -4.23
C ILE A 343 -30.97 -7.53 -3.59
N GLY A 344 -31.99 -8.35 -3.74
CA GLY A 344 -33.29 -8.11 -3.12
C GLY A 344 -33.18 -8.19 -1.59
N ARG A 345 -34.01 -7.43 -0.88
CA ARG A 345 -34.03 -7.43 0.60
C ARG A 345 -34.16 -8.84 1.21
N ASN A 346 -34.79 -9.76 0.51
CA ASN A 346 -35.05 -11.12 0.96
C ASN A 346 -34.04 -12.16 0.42
N ASP A 347 -33.13 -11.77 -0.48
CA ASP A 347 -32.13 -12.66 -1.06
C ASP A 347 -31.07 -13.07 -0.02
N PRO A 348 -30.37 -14.19 -0.22
CA PRO A 348 -29.26 -14.58 0.62
C PRO A 348 -28.20 -13.47 0.65
N CYS A 349 -27.64 -13.21 1.83
CA CYS A 349 -26.62 -12.19 1.96
C CYS A 349 -25.32 -12.62 1.26
N PRO A 350 -24.72 -11.80 0.39
CA PRO A 350 -23.49 -12.14 -0.34
C PRO A 350 -22.25 -12.31 0.55
N CYS A 351 -22.34 -11.95 1.83
CA CYS A 351 -21.25 -12.18 2.79
C CYS A 351 -21.11 -13.67 3.22
N GLY A 352 -21.94 -14.57 2.70
CA GLY A 352 -21.89 -15.99 3.04
C GLY A 352 -22.51 -16.37 4.39
N SER A 353 -23.13 -15.43 5.10
CA SER A 353 -23.70 -15.68 6.44
C SER A 353 -24.96 -16.54 6.47
N GLY A 354 -25.51 -16.94 5.31
CA GLY A 354 -26.78 -17.68 5.18
C GLY A 354 -28.04 -16.87 5.59
N LYS A 355 -27.89 -15.62 6.04
CA LYS A 355 -29.01 -14.75 6.43
C LYS A 355 -29.53 -13.97 5.23
N LYS A 356 -30.82 -13.57 5.29
CA LYS A 356 -31.40 -12.64 4.29
C LYS A 356 -30.66 -11.30 4.33
N TYR A 357 -30.43 -10.68 3.18
CA TYR A 357 -29.70 -9.43 3.05
C TYR A 357 -30.16 -8.33 4.02
N LYS A 358 -31.48 -8.11 4.15
CA LYS A 358 -32.07 -7.14 5.10
C LYS A 358 -31.80 -7.43 6.59
N LYS A 359 -31.38 -8.64 6.93
CA LYS A 359 -31.06 -9.05 8.31
C LYS A 359 -29.55 -9.20 8.55
N CYS A 360 -28.74 -8.78 7.60
CA CYS A 360 -27.28 -8.85 7.62
C CYS A 360 -26.64 -7.53 7.13
N CYS A 361 -26.03 -7.52 5.95
CA CYS A 361 -25.33 -6.36 5.41
C CYS A 361 -26.24 -5.27 4.81
N GLY A 362 -27.52 -5.51 4.74
CA GLY A 362 -28.55 -4.58 4.25
C GLY A 362 -29.33 -3.85 5.36
N ARG A 363 -28.81 -3.85 6.61
CA ARG A 363 -29.37 -3.07 7.73
C ARG A 363 -29.03 -1.61 7.62
#